data_b07be810d3a3e55abc1f5b53e147ce52
#
_entry.id   b07be810d3a3e55abc1f5b53e147ce52
#
_cell.length_a   1.000
_cell.length_b   1.000
_cell.length_c   1.000
_cell.angle_alpha   90.00
_cell.angle_beta   90.00
_cell.angle_gamma   90.00
#
_symmetry.space_group_name_H-M   'P 1'
#
loop_
_entity.id
_entity.type
_entity.pdbx_description
1 polymer ?
#
loop_
_entity_poly.entity_id
_entity_poly.type
_entity_poly.pdbx_seq_one_letter_code
_entity_poly.pdbx_strand_id
1 'polypeptide(L)' 'FATVGETLDSLWKVYPALRDRIVTEQGDIRQHVNIFVGSDDVKRLKGLATSIKTNELHIFNAVSGG' A
#
# COMPACT_ATOMS: atom_id res chain seq x y z
N PHE A 1 -16.15 -1.55 -5.26
CA PHE A 1 -14.93 -2.21 -4.81
C PHE A 1 -14.15 -1.30 -3.89
N ALA A 2 -13.50 -1.86 -2.89
CA ALA A 2 -12.65 -1.08 -2.01
C ALA A 2 -11.41 -0.61 -2.78
N THR A 3 -10.86 0.53 -2.37
CA THR A 3 -9.59 0.99 -2.89
C THR A 3 -8.45 0.49 -2.01
N VAL A 4 -7.24 0.58 -2.54
CA VAL A 4 -6.04 0.26 -1.76
C VAL A 4 -5.99 1.11 -0.50
N GLY A 5 -6.28 2.40 -0.62
CA GLY A 5 -6.28 3.30 0.53
C GLY A 5 -7.25 2.90 1.62
N GLU A 6 -8.46 2.51 1.23
CA GLU A 6 -9.46 2.08 2.19
C GLU A 6 -9.04 0.79 2.91
N THR A 7 -8.44 -0.13 2.17
CA THR A 7 -7.96 -1.37 2.75
C THR A 7 -6.81 -1.11 3.73
N LEU A 8 -5.90 -0.21 3.36
CA LEU A 8 -4.81 0.15 4.26
C LEU A 8 -5.31 0.87 5.50
N ASP A 9 -6.31 1.73 5.37
CA ASP A 9 -6.90 2.39 6.54
C ASP A 9 -7.45 1.38 7.55
N SER A 10 -8.05 0.32 7.05
CA SER A 10 -8.51 -0.77 7.93
C SER A 10 -7.34 -1.48 8.60
N LEU A 11 -6.26 -1.67 7.86
CA LEU A 11 -5.04 -2.29 8.39
C LEU A 11 -4.43 -1.44 9.51
N TRP A 12 -4.43 -0.13 9.34
CA TRP A 12 -3.86 0.77 10.34
C TRP A 12 -4.61 0.75 11.67
N LYS A 13 -5.87 0.38 11.64
CA LYS A 13 -6.65 0.24 12.87
C LYS A 13 -6.18 -0.93 13.71
N VAL A 14 -5.66 -1.96 13.06
CA VAL A 14 -5.17 -3.15 13.72
C VAL A 14 -3.68 -3.04 14.03
N TYR A 15 -2.93 -2.46 13.09
CA TYR A 15 -1.48 -2.33 13.20
C TYR A 15 -1.03 -0.90 12.95
N PRO A 16 -1.31 0.02 13.88
CA PRO A 16 -1.00 1.43 13.66
C PRO A 16 0.49 1.72 13.45
N ALA A 17 1.35 0.88 14.01
CA ALA A 17 2.79 1.07 13.86
C ALA A 17 3.29 0.82 12.44
N LEU A 18 2.55 0.08 11.64
CA LEU A 18 2.94 -0.19 10.25
C LEU A 18 2.72 1.01 9.35
N ARG A 19 1.82 1.89 9.71
CA ARG A 19 1.49 3.03 8.87
C ARG A 19 2.71 3.86 8.52
N ASP A 20 3.51 4.19 9.52
CA ASP A 20 4.68 5.05 9.32
C ASP A 20 5.75 4.40 8.46
N ARG A 21 5.74 3.09 8.37
CA ARG A 21 6.70 2.35 7.55
C ARG A 21 6.28 2.25 6.09
N ILE A 22 5.00 2.38 5.82
CA ILE A 22 4.45 2.14 4.49
C ILE A 22 4.06 3.44 3.81
N VAL A 23 3.51 4.38 4.56
CA VAL A 23 3.10 5.66 4.00
C VAL A 23 3.81 6.81 4.71
N THR A 24 3.87 7.94 4.01
CA THR A 24 4.45 9.17 4.57
C THR A 24 3.43 9.88 5.44
N GLU A 25 3.85 10.97 6.08
CA GLU A 25 2.96 11.79 6.88
C GLU A 25 1.81 12.37 6.05
N GLN A 26 2.04 12.60 4.76
CA GLN A 26 1.02 13.08 3.85
C GLN A 26 0.08 11.98 3.39
N GLY A 27 0.39 10.72 3.70
CA GLY A 27 -0.42 9.60 3.28
C GLY A 27 -0.01 8.97 1.96
N ASP A 28 1.11 9.38 1.40
CA ASP A 28 1.61 8.80 0.16
C ASP A 28 2.42 7.54 0.43
N ILE A 29 2.40 6.62 -0.52
CA ILE A 29 3.21 5.40 -0.42
C ILE A 29 4.69 5.78 -0.46
N ARG A 30 5.45 5.27 0.50
CA ARG A 30 6.88 5.56 0.56
C ARG A 30 7.58 5.01 -0.68
N GLN A 31 8.66 5.69 -1.07
CA GLN A 31 9.39 5.40 -2.29
C GLN A 31 9.92 3.96 -2.36
N HIS A 32 10.33 3.43 -1.22
CA HIS A 32 10.89 2.08 -1.14
C HIS A 32 9.85 1.00 -0.84
N VAL A 33 8.58 1.35 -0.81
CA VAL A 33 7.51 0.40 -0.58
C VAL A 33 6.80 0.14 -1.90
N ASN A 34 6.54 -1.13 -2.18
CA ASN A 34 5.81 -1.54 -3.36
C ASN A 34 4.54 -2.26 -2.94
N ILE A 35 3.42 -1.83 -3.50
CA ILE A 35 2.13 -2.43 -3.23
C ILE A 35 1.57 -2.96 -4.54
N PHE A 36 1.17 -4.21 -4.53
CA PHE A 36 0.61 -4.87 -5.71
C PHE A 36 -0.81 -5.32 -5.46
N VAL A 37 -1.67 -5.09 -6.43
CA VAL A 37 -3.00 -5.69 -6.48
C VAL A 37 -2.93 -6.80 -7.52
N GLY A 38 -2.93 -8.05 -7.04
CA GLY A 38 -2.59 -9.16 -7.91
C GLY A 38 -1.15 -9.02 -8.38
N SER A 39 -0.94 -8.88 -9.68
CA SER A 39 0.39 -8.70 -10.26
C SER A 39 0.70 -7.25 -10.67
N ASP A 40 -0.21 -6.33 -10.37
CA ASP A 40 -0.08 -4.94 -10.81
C ASP A 40 0.44 -4.03 -9.71
N ASP A 41 1.52 -3.31 -10.00
CA ASP A 41 2.07 -2.31 -9.08
C ASP A 41 1.14 -1.09 -9.06
N VAL A 42 0.62 -0.75 -7.90
CA VAL A 42 -0.34 0.34 -7.77
C VAL A 42 0.27 1.70 -8.13
N LYS A 43 1.59 1.85 -8.03
CA LYS A 43 2.25 3.10 -8.43
C LYS A 43 2.13 3.35 -9.93
N ARG A 44 1.98 2.29 -10.71
CA ARG A 44 1.76 2.40 -12.14
C ARG A 44 0.30 2.58 -12.49
N LEU A 45 -0.57 2.44 -11.52
CA LEU A 45 -2.01 2.61 -11.68
C LEU A 45 -2.40 3.94 -11.03
N LYS A 46 -3.29 3.88 -10.07
CA LYS A 46 -3.82 5.07 -9.42
C LYS A 46 -3.33 5.22 -7.97
N GLY A 47 -2.26 4.52 -7.61
CA GLY A 47 -1.76 4.57 -6.25
C GLY A 47 -2.83 4.11 -5.25
N LEU A 48 -3.05 4.88 -4.22
CA LEU A 48 -4.04 4.54 -3.19
C LEU A 48 -5.48 4.56 -3.69
N ALA A 49 -5.74 5.21 -4.82
CA ALA A 49 -7.08 5.24 -5.43
C ALA A 49 -7.34 4.02 -6.31
N THR A 50 -6.37 3.11 -6.44
CA THR A 50 -6.53 1.90 -7.22
C THR A 50 -7.61 1.03 -6.61
N SER A 51 -8.56 0.58 -7.42
CA SER A 51 -9.59 -0.34 -6.96
C SER A 51 -9.03 -1.75 -6.82
N ILE A 52 -9.37 -2.40 -5.72
CA ILE A 52 -8.97 -3.79 -5.50
C ILE A 52 -10.03 -4.69 -6.13
N LYS A 53 -9.66 -5.36 -7.20
CA LYS A 53 -10.55 -6.25 -7.93
C LYS A 53 -10.30 -7.72 -7.61
N THR A 54 -9.25 -8.00 -6.86
CA THR A 54 -8.91 -9.36 -6.46
C THR A 54 -8.82 -9.42 -4.94
N ASN A 55 -8.70 -10.61 -4.40
CA ASN A 55 -8.54 -10.77 -2.95
C ASN A 55 -7.07 -10.71 -2.54
N GLU A 56 -6.19 -10.32 -3.46
CA GLU A 56 -4.77 -10.31 -3.20
C GLU A 56 -4.21 -8.89 -3.19
N LEU A 57 -3.72 -8.49 -2.04
CA LEU A 57 -2.98 -7.26 -1.88
C LEU A 57 -1.63 -7.62 -1.28
N HIS A 58 -0.56 -7.31 -2.00
CA HIS A 58 0.80 -7.62 -1.58
C HIS A 58 1.55 -6.34 -1.27
N ILE A 59 2.18 -6.30 -0.13
CA ILE A 59 2.99 -5.16 0.29
C ILE A 59 4.43 -5.63 0.43
N PHE A 60 5.31 -5.06 -0.35
CA PHE A 60 6.73 -5.38 -0.31
C PHE A 60 7.52 -4.17 0.14
N ASN A 61 8.40 -4.40 1.08
CA ASN A 61 9.30 -3.37 1.55
C ASN A 61 10.65 -3.60 0.90
N ALA A 62 11.04 -2.73 -0.02
CA ALA A 62 12.35 -2.86 -0.63
C ALA A 62 13.39 -2.46 0.40
N VAL A 63 14.15 -3.42 0.84
CA VAL A 63 15.29 -3.15 1.70
C VAL A 63 16.34 -2.50 0.80
N SER A 64 16.43 -1.21 0.88
CA SER A 64 17.53 -0.53 0.25
C SER A 64 18.76 -1.04 0.96
N GLY A 65 19.49 -1.84 0.33
CA GLY A 65 20.69 -2.46 0.81
C GLY A 65 21.54 -1.59 1.71
N GLY A 66 20.83 -0.95 2.05
CA GLY A 66 21.54 -0.32 3.07
C GLY A 66 22.08 -1.44 3.47
#